data_8c52a43b266b7d2b079cd878abc89219
#
_entry.id   8c52a43b266b7d2b079cd878abc89219
#
_cell.length_a   1.000
_cell.length_b   1.000
_cell.length_c   1.000
_cell.angle_alpha   90.00
_cell.angle_beta   90.00
_cell.angle_gamma   90.00
#
_symmetry.space_group_name_H-M   'P 1'
#
loop_
_entity.id
_entity.type
_entity.pdbx_description
1 polymer ?
#
loop_
_entity_poly.entity_id
_entity_poly.type
_entity_poly.pdbx_seq_one_letter_code
_entity_poly.pdbx_strand_id
1 'polypeptide(L)'
;MVVTSRVRLDRISSSTRNAALAAEVIVGDEIVAAEGYVLAVRILEDKATYNTVEDTTGRMLSLRAGDVLAGVLGTRRALRGYAGVVPSHIAAGDTIEVLNLGGILGRCTSVNPDIGAPFKAEVLGAILAFPELGDRVGRPAHIRDRAVPPADRLESRIPVVYVAGTCMNSGKTVAATELVRGLSRGGLRVAAAKLTGVSLMRDALSMLDAGAVAALTFNDVGIASTHPGVTVSTAKGIFNRLAGTKPDVIVAELGDGILGEYGVQDILRDPELMRVGAAYVMAAPDPVACWGAAELMRREFDLPITAVTGPATDNEVGQVYITTGLGLAAHNARRDAAGLVGAVRSALTEWTERTETTEKTERSIANALSVLSVLSVVSVFLAS
;
A
#
# COMPACT_ATOMS: atom_id res chain seq x y z
N MET A 1 -6.00 -30.63 24.98
CA MET A 1 -7.02 -30.88 23.93
C MET A 1 -7.48 -29.47 23.51
N VAL A 2 -7.26 -29.09 22.26
CA VAL A 2 -7.70 -27.77 21.76
C VAL A 2 -9.22 -27.75 21.78
N VAL A 3 -9.80 -26.80 22.50
CA VAL A 3 -11.26 -26.66 22.54
C VAL A 3 -11.65 -25.86 21.27
N THR A 4 -12.46 -26.45 20.44
CA THR A 4 -12.93 -25.81 19.21
C THR A 4 -14.45 -25.63 19.25
N SER A 5 -14.93 -24.51 18.68
CA SER A 5 -16.35 -24.24 18.51
C SER A 5 -16.65 -23.70 17.11
N ARG A 6 -17.91 -23.89 16.66
CA ARG A 6 -18.39 -23.27 15.43
C ARG A 6 -18.96 -21.90 15.74
N VAL A 7 -18.60 -20.93 14.92
CA VAL A 7 -19.04 -19.54 15.04
C VAL A 7 -19.53 -19.06 13.68
N ARG A 8 -20.70 -18.41 13.66
CA ARG A 8 -21.21 -17.72 12.49
C ARG A 8 -20.74 -16.27 12.54
N LEU A 9 -20.15 -15.82 11.44
CA LEU A 9 -19.68 -14.45 11.26
C LEU A 9 -20.81 -13.60 10.67
N ASP A 10 -21.08 -12.44 11.28
CA ASP A 10 -21.98 -11.42 10.74
C ASP A 10 -21.23 -10.49 9.80
N ARG A 11 -19.94 -10.28 10.05
CA ARG A 11 -19.05 -9.41 9.30
C ARG A 11 -17.70 -10.09 9.06
N ILE A 12 -17.23 -10.04 7.83
CA ILE A 12 -15.88 -10.48 7.45
C ILE A 12 -15.15 -9.26 6.93
N SER A 13 -14.17 -8.77 7.68
CA SER A 13 -13.48 -7.53 7.35
C SER A 13 -12.55 -7.67 6.13
N SER A 14 -12.35 -6.57 5.41
CA SER A 14 -11.52 -6.53 4.20
C SER A 14 -10.07 -6.93 4.44
N SER A 15 -9.53 -6.68 5.64
CA SER A 15 -8.18 -7.09 6.00
C SER A 15 -8.00 -8.61 6.03
N THR A 16 -9.08 -9.39 6.22
CA THR A 16 -9.03 -10.86 6.28
C THR A 16 -9.15 -11.54 4.93
N ARG A 17 -9.29 -10.79 3.81
CA ARG A 17 -9.63 -11.37 2.49
C ARG A 17 -8.71 -12.51 2.03
N ASN A 18 -7.42 -12.45 2.36
CA ASN A 18 -6.47 -13.50 2.00
C ASN A 18 -6.69 -14.82 2.78
N ALA A 19 -7.40 -14.78 3.89
CA ALA A 19 -7.77 -16.00 4.63
C ALA A 19 -8.95 -16.72 3.98
N ALA A 20 -9.67 -16.08 3.03
CA ALA A 20 -10.80 -16.64 2.27
C ALA A 20 -11.84 -17.32 3.17
N LEU A 21 -12.32 -16.60 4.17
CA LEU A 21 -13.22 -17.12 5.20
C LEU A 21 -14.63 -17.37 4.65
N ALA A 22 -15.27 -18.43 5.13
CA ALA A 22 -16.71 -18.66 4.97
C ALA A 22 -17.50 -17.90 6.06
N ALA A 23 -18.83 -17.82 5.89
CA ALA A 23 -19.70 -17.22 6.91
C ALA A 23 -19.76 -18.03 8.21
N GLU A 24 -19.48 -19.32 8.15
CA GLU A 24 -19.32 -20.19 9.33
C GLU A 24 -17.86 -20.63 9.40
N VAL A 25 -17.25 -20.45 10.57
CA VAL A 25 -15.85 -20.79 10.83
C VAL A 25 -15.73 -21.65 12.08
N ILE A 26 -14.61 -22.34 12.18
CA ILE A 26 -14.20 -23.02 13.41
C ILE A 26 -13.21 -22.10 14.12
N VAL A 27 -13.40 -21.88 15.40
CA VAL A 27 -12.46 -21.16 16.26
C VAL A 27 -11.83 -22.07 17.28
N GLY A 28 -10.57 -21.81 17.61
CA GLY A 28 -9.82 -22.49 18.66
C GLY A 28 -9.42 -21.52 19.77
N ASP A 29 -9.12 -22.06 20.93
CA ASP A 29 -8.66 -21.34 22.13
C ASP A 29 -7.16 -21.01 22.09
N GLU A 30 -6.39 -21.66 21.22
CA GLU A 30 -4.97 -21.37 21.02
C GLU A 30 -4.81 -20.15 20.10
N ILE A 31 -4.53 -18.97 20.70
CA ILE A 31 -4.40 -17.70 19.99
C ILE A 31 -2.92 -17.31 19.91
N VAL A 32 -2.44 -17.05 18.69
CA VAL A 32 -1.11 -16.51 18.46
C VAL A 32 -1.20 -14.98 18.49
N ALA A 33 -0.65 -14.35 19.54
CA ALA A 33 -0.64 -12.91 19.74
C ALA A 33 0.42 -12.23 18.84
N ALA A 34 0.23 -12.29 17.52
CA ALA A 34 1.15 -11.70 16.53
C ALA A 34 0.36 -11.10 15.36
N GLU A 35 0.99 -10.18 14.63
CA GLU A 35 0.38 -9.53 13.47
C GLU A 35 0.01 -10.55 12.37
N GLY A 36 -1.12 -10.31 11.74
CA GLY A 36 -1.60 -11.10 10.60
C GLY A 36 -2.48 -12.29 10.97
N TYR A 37 -2.54 -12.70 12.23
CA TYR A 37 -3.46 -13.76 12.68
C TYR A 37 -4.90 -13.27 12.75
N VAL A 38 -5.83 -14.15 12.39
CA VAL A 38 -7.25 -13.83 12.22
C VAL A 38 -8.05 -14.32 13.42
N LEU A 39 -8.80 -13.42 14.04
CA LEU A 39 -9.66 -13.70 15.17
C LEU A 39 -11.14 -13.53 14.81
N ALA A 40 -12.01 -14.31 15.46
CA ALA A 40 -13.43 -14.00 15.61
C ALA A 40 -13.63 -13.22 16.91
N VAL A 41 -14.31 -12.07 16.82
CA VAL A 41 -14.59 -11.22 17.98
C VAL A 41 -16.06 -10.77 17.98
N ARG A 42 -16.67 -10.59 19.16
CA ARG A 42 -18.03 -10.06 19.32
C ARG A 42 -17.99 -8.62 19.74
N ILE A 43 -18.66 -7.74 18.99
CA ILE A 43 -18.77 -6.31 19.30
C ILE A 43 -19.60 -6.13 20.59
N LEU A 44 -19.10 -5.35 21.53
CA LEU A 44 -19.71 -5.20 22.86
C LEU A 44 -20.66 -4.00 22.98
N GLU A 45 -20.48 -2.98 22.12
CA GLU A 45 -21.22 -1.72 22.24
C GLU A 45 -21.48 -1.06 20.88
N ASP A 46 -22.52 -0.25 20.79
CA ASP A 46 -22.78 0.61 19.62
C ASP A 46 -21.95 1.88 19.65
N LYS A 47 -21.66 2.45 18.48
CA LYS A 47 -20.99 3.75 18.33
C LYS A 47 -21.77 4.65 17.37
N ALA A 48 -21.68 5.97 17.61
CA ALA A 48 -22.29 6.99 16.74
C ALA A 48 -21.39 7.34 15.54
N THR A 49 -20.07 7.40 15.74
CA THR A 49 -19.07 7.81 14.73
C THR A 49 -18.05 6.71 14.53
N TYR A 50 -17.47 6.65 13.31
CA TYR A 50 -16.47 5.63 12.95
C TYR A 50 -16.99 4.22 13.27
N ASN A 51 -18.24 3.97 12.88
CA ASN A 51 -19.08 2.85 13.32
C ASN A 51 -19.31 1.82 12.21
N THR A 52 -18.45 1.77 11.22
CA THR A 52 -18.53 0.85 10.10
C THR A 52 -17.29 0.01 9.96
N VAL A 53 -17.42 -1.12 9.28
CA VAL A 53 -16.31 -1.96 8.80
C VAL A 53 -16.45 -2.18 7.30
N GLU A 54 -15.32 -2.19 6.59
CA GLU A 54 -15.25 -2.56 5.19
C GLU A 54 -15.23 -4.08 5.06
N ASP A 55 -16.13 -4.63 4.27
CA ASP A 55 -16.16 -6.06 3.98
C ASP A 55 -15.18 -6.46 2.86
N THR A 56 -15.09 -7.75 2.59
CA THR A 56 -14.18 -8.31 1.56
C THR A 56 -14.56 -7.91 0.12
N THR A 57 -15.70 -7.23 -0.09
CA THR A 57 -16.13 -6.67 -1.38
C THR A 57 -15.87 -5.16 -1.47
N GLY A 58 -15.38 -4.54 -0.39
CA GLY A 58 -15.15 -3.09 -0.29
C GLY A 58 -16.37 -2.29 0.17
N ARG A 59 -17.49 -2.95 0.54
CA ARG A 59 -18.67 -2.26 1.06
C ARG A 59 -18.47 -1.87 2.52
N MET A 60 -18.91 -0.66 2.87
CA MET A 60 -18.93 -0.21 4.25
C MET A 60 -20.22 -0.68 4.92
N LEU A 61 -20.09 -1.53 5.93
CA LEU A 61 -21.19 -2.11 6.70
C LEU A 61 -21.19 -1.57 8.13
N SER A 62 -22.35 -1.22 8.67
CA SER A 62 -22.46 -0.82 10.07
C SER A 62 -22.12 -1.99 11.00
N LEU A 63 -21.37 -1.71 12.05
CA LEU A 63 -21.16 -2.60 13.19
C LEU A 63 -22.12 -2.25 14.31
N ARG A 64 -22.68 -3.29 14.95
CA ARG A 64 -23.62 -3.19 16.08
C ARG A 64 -23.17 -4.07 17.21
N ALA A 65 -23.62 -3.72 18.42
CA ALA A 65 -23.45 -4.59 19.58
C ALA A 65 -24.03 -5.99 19.30
N GLY A 66 -23.25 -7.03 19.59
CA GLY A 66 -23.60 -8.42 19.32
C GLY A 66 -23.11 -8.96 17.98
N ASP A 67 -22.77 -8.12 16.98
CA ASP A 67 -22.21 -8.57 15.69
C ASP A 67 -20.91 -9.35 15.94
N VAL A 68 -20.75 -10.47 15.24
CA VAL A 68 -19.53 -11.28 15.23
C VAL A 68 -18.71 -10.89 14.01
N LEU A 69 -17.52 -10.35 14.25
CA LEU A 69 -16.59 -9.84 13.26
C LEU A 69 -15.38 -10.77 13.14
N ALA A 70 -15.00 -11.11 11.91
CA ALA A 70 -13.65 -11.59 11.63
C ALA A 70 -12.73 -10.40 11.38
N GLY A 71 -11.65 -10.29 12.16
CA GLY A 71 -10.64 -9.24 12.06
C GLY A 71 -9.23 -9.79 12.17
N VAL A 72 -8.24 -8.95 11.86
CA VAL A 72 -6.81 -9.31 11.84
C VAL A 72 -6.06 -8.60 12.95
N LEU A 73 -5.28 -9.33 13.73
CA LEU A 73 -4.33 -8.73 14.68
C LEU A 73 -3.32 -7.88 13.92
N GLY A 74 -3.16 -6.62 14.34
CA GLY A 74 -2.23 -5.70 13.70
C GLY A 74 -1.99 -4.42 14.50
N THR A 75 -0.86 -3.80 14.23
CA THR A 75 -0.49 -2.49 14.78
C THR A 75 -1.07 -1.37 13.92
N ARG A 76 -1.52 -0.29 14.53
CA ARG A 76 -1.88 0.94 13.84
C ARG A 76 -1.13 2.14 14.42
N ARG A 77 -0.53 2.97 13.54
CA ARG A 77 0.28 4.13 13.91
C ARG A 77 -0.18 5.41 13.20
N ALA A 78 -1.50 5.59 13.12
CA ALA A 78 -2.08 6.71 12.37
C ALA A 78 -1.90 8.04 13.11
N LEU A 79 -1.45 9.07 12.41
CA LEU A 79 -1.42 10.45 12.92
C LEU A 79 -2.83 11.01 13.16
N ARG A 80 -3.83 10.54 12.39
CA ARG A 80 -5.25 10.84 12.59
C ARG A 80 -6.02 9.52 12.67
N GLY A 81 -6.71 9.27 13.75
CA GLY A 81 -7.41 8.02 13.99
C GLY A 81 -7.00 7.39 15.31
N TYR A 82 -6.92 6.06 15.35
CA TYR A 82 -6.40 5.33 16.51
C TYR A 82 -4.94 4.97 16.31
N ALA A 83 -4.15 5.01 17.38
CA ALA A 83 -2.92 4.24 17.46
C ALA A 83 -3.16 3.03 18.38
N GLY A 84 -2.50 1.91 18.09
CA GLY A 84 -2.65 0.70 18.88
C GLY A 84 -1.65 -0.37 18.45
N VAL A 85 -1.49 -1.36 19.29
CA VAL A 85 -0.49 -2.44 19.13
C VAL A 85 -1.15 -3.80 19.34
N VAL A 86 -0.54 -4.84 18.79
CA VAL A 86 -0.91 -6.22 19.15
C VAL A 86 -0.51 -6.44 20.61
N PRO A 87 -1.43 -6.89 21.50
CA PRO A 87 -1.07 -7.22 22.87
C PRO A 87 -0.09 -8.40 22.91
N SER A 88 0.78 -8.45 23.91
CA SER A 88 1.76 -9.53 24.09
C SER A 88 1.14 -10.88 24.44
N HIS A 89 -0.09 -10.85 24.96
CA HIS A 89 -0.91 -12.03 25.27
C HIS A 89 -2.37 -11.71 24.99
N ILE A 90 -3.11 -12.68 24.51
CA ILE A 90 -4.56 -12.60 24.28
C ILE A 90 -5.18 -13.98 24.38
N ALA A 91 -6.32 -14.08 25.04
CA ALA A 91 -7.07 -15.30 25.22
C ALA A 91 -8.55 -15.12 24.84
N ALA A 92 -9.27 -16.21 24.66
CA ALA A 92 -10.72 -16.17 24.52
C ALA A 92 -11.36 -15.58 25.79
N GLY A 93 -12.33 -14.68 25.61
CA GLY A 93 -12.95 -13.89 26.69
C GLY A 93 -12.27 -12.55 26.97
N ASP A 94 -11.05 -12.30 26.48
CA ASP A 94 -10.40 -11.01 26.62
C ASP A 94 -11.11 -9.93 25.79
N THR A 95 -10.90 -8.68 26.17
CA THR A 95 -11.37 -7.51 25.40
C THR A 95 -10.25 -6.97 24.52
N ILE A 96 -10.57 -6.73 23.24
CA ILE A 96 -9.70 -6.09 22.24
C ILE A 96 -10.46 -4.96 21.54
N GLU A 97 -9.75 -4.06 20.85
CA GLU A 97 -10.38 -2.96 20.13
C GLU A 97 -10.23 -3.09 18.62
N VAL A 98 -11.24 -2.55 17.89
CA VAL A 98 -11.21 -2.40 16.43
C VAL A 98 -10.52 -1.09 16.07
N LEU A 99 -9.33 -1.15 15.50
CA LEU A 99 -8.47 0.02 15.32
C LEU A 99 -8.70 0.76 14.00
N ASN A 100 -9.33 0.13 13.00
CA ASN A 100 -9.65 0.80 11.73
C ASN A 100 -10.88 0.20 11.05
N LEU A 101 -11.34 0.86 9.98
CA LEU A 101 -12.49 0.41 9.19
C LEU A 101 -12.22 -0.90 8.41
N GLY A 102 -10.97 -1.29 8.22
CA GLY A 102 -10.59 -2.56 7.59
C GLY A 102 -10.60 -3.76 8.54
N GLY A 103 -10.94 -3.57 9.83
CA GLY A 103 -11.04 -4.64 10.80
C GLY A 103 -9.70 -5.07 11.41
N ILE A 104 -8.76 -4.15 11.56
CA ILE A 104 -7.54 -4.40 12.35
C ILE A 104 -7.88 -4.40 13.82
N LEU A 105 -7.46 -5.45 14.52
CA LEU A 105 -7.67 -5.68 15.95
C LEU A 105 -6.37 -5.45 16.72
N GLY A 106 -6.48 -4.78 17.86
CA GLY A 106 -5.33 -4.51 18.73
C GLY A 106 -5.75 -3.79 20.00
N ARG A 107 -4.80 -3.55 20.88
CA ARG A 107 -5.00 -2.70 22.07
C ARG A 107 -4.75 -1.25 21.68
N CYS A 108 -5.78 -0.42 21.79
CA CYS A 108 -5.68 1.01 21.51
C CYS A 108 -4.78 1.71 22.53
N THR A 109 -3.81 2.50 22.07
CA THR A 109 -2.87 3.24 22.90
C THR A 109 -3.09 4.76 22.83
N SER A 110 -3.75 5.24 21.75
CA SER A 110 -4.08 6.66 21.58
C SER A 110 -5.32 6.81 20.70
N VAL A 111 -6.13 7.77 21.03
CA VAL A 111 -7.43 8.07 20.40
C VAL A 111 -7.44 9.48 19.86
N ASN A 112 -7.88 9.66 18.61
CA ASN A 112 -8.22 10.97 18.10
C ASN A 112 -9.58 11.40 18.70
N PRO A 113 -9.67 12.57 19.37
CA PRO A 113 -10.91 13.04 20.02
C PRO A 113 -12.12 13.10 19.08
N ASP A 114 -11.90 13.42 17.78
CA ASP A 114 -12.96 13.63 16.79
C ASP A 114 -13.76 12.36 16.46
N ILE A 115 -13.19 11.18 16.71
CA ILE A 115 -13.80 9.90 16.36
C ILE A 115 -14.24 9.07 17.56
N GLY A 116 -13.97 9.56 18.79
CA GLY A 116 -14.31 8.89 20.05
C GLY A 116 -13.56 7.58 20.28
N ALA A 117 -13.88 6.87 21.35
CA ALA A 117 -13.23 5.58 21.67
C ALA A 117 -13.45 4.52 20.57
N PRO A 118 -12.51 3.61 20.33
CA PRO A 118 -12.69 2.49 19.40
C PRO A 118 -13.78 1.53 19.86
N PHE A 119 -14.33 0.71 18.95
CA PHE A 119 -15.17 -0.40 19.36
C PHE A 119 -14.40 -1.35 20.26
N LYS A 120 -15.02 -1.76 21.36
CA LYS A 120 -14.57 -2.88 22.17
C LYS A 120 -15.22 -4.16 21.68
N ALA A 121 -14.46 -5.23 21.67
CA ALA A 121 -14.93 -6.54 21.24
C ALA A 121 -14.38 -7.64 22.16
N GLU A 122 -15.21 -8.62 22.46
CA GLU A 122 -14.83 -9.86 23.16
C GLU A 122 -14.17 -10.82 22.15
N VAL A 123 -13.03 -11.36 22.51
CA VAL A 123 -12.33 -12.37 21.70
C VAL A 123 -13.03 -13.71 21.85
N LEU A 124 -13.53 -14.28 20.75
CA LEU A 124 -14.17 -15.61 20.73
C LEU A 124 -13.17 -16.74 20.49
N GLY A 125 -12.04 -16.45 19.82
CA GLY A 125 -10.97 -17.39 19.56
C GLY A 125 -10.24 -17.10 18.24
N ALA A 126 -9.18 -17.85 17.96
CA ALA A 126 -8.48 -17.83 16.68
C ALA A 126 -9.32 -18.56 15.62
N ILE A 127 -9.56 -17.94 14.47
CA ILE A 127 -10.18 -18.64 13.35
C ILE A 127 -9.19 -19.68 12.82
N LEU A 128 -9.66 -20.91 12.61
CA LEU A 128 -8.83 -22.01 12.14
C LEU A 128 -8.94 -22.19 10.64
N ALA A 129 -7.80 -22.37 10.00
CA ALA A 129 -7.67 -22.77 8.60
C ALA A 129 -7.37 -24.28 8.51
N PHE A 130 -7.89 -24.89 7.45
CA PHE A 130 -7.68 -26.31 7.11
C PHE A 130 -7.12 -26.37 5.69
N PRO A 131 -5.80 -26.17 5.52
CA PRO A 131 -5.20 -25.97 4.19
C PRO A 131 -5.20 -27.24 3.33
N GLU A 132 -5.19 -28.43 3.95
CA GLU A 132 -5.12 -29.71 3.24
C GLU A 132 -6.44 -30.48 3.33
N LEU A 133 -6.74 -31.23 2.28
CA LEU A 133 -7.92 -32.09 2.27
C LEU A 133 -7.72 -33.22 3.30
N GLY A 134 -8.64 -33.32 4.24
CA GLY A 134 -8.61 -34.34 5.31
C GLY A 134 -7.97 -33.84 6.60
N ASP A 135 -7.53 -32.59 6.69
CA ASP A 135 -7.08 -31.99 7.95
C ASP A 135 -8.17 -32.14 9.03
N ARG A 136 -7.81 -32.74 10.16
CA ARG A 136 -8.68 -32.87 11.33
C ARG A 136 -8.35 -31.86 12.43
N VAL A 137 -7.14 -31.33 12.40
CA VAL A 137 -6.66 -30.31 13.33
C VAL A 137 -6.35 -29.07 12.50
N GLY A 138 -7.14 -28.01 12.71
CA GLY A 138 -6.89 -26.71 12.05
C GLY A 138 -5.70 -26.01 12.69
N ARG A 139 -5.09 -25.09 11.95
CA ARG A 139 -4.10 -24.16 12.46
C ARG A 139 -4.67 -22.73 12.47
N PRO A 140 -4.23 -21.84 13.38
CA PRO A 140 -4.67 -20.44 13.34
C PRO A 140 -4.48 -19.83 11.95
N ALA A 141 -5.56 -19.28 11.38
CA ALA A 141 -5.56 -18.65 10.06
C ALA A 141 -4.72 -17.38 10.07
N HIS A 142 -3.96 -17.17 9.00
CA HIS A 142 -3.12 -16.00 8.83
C HIS A 142 -3.32 -15.37 7.45
N ILE A 143 -3.30 -14.05 7.35
CA ILE A 143 -3.48 -13.35 6.06
C ILE A 143 -2.34 -13.59 5.06
N ARG A 144 -1.26 -14.26 5.45
CA ARG A 144 -0.20 -14.76 4.54
C ARG A 144 -0.54 -16.06 3.84
N ASP A 145 -1.57 -16.77 4.26
CA ASP A 145 -1.86 -18.15 3.77
C ASP A 145 -2.09 -18.21 2.25
N ARG A 146 -2.62 -17.13 1.66
CA ARG A 146 -2.86 -17.01 0.21
C ARG A 146 -2.33 -15.70 -0.37
N ALA A 147 -1.29 -15.16 0.25
CA ALA A 147 -0.72 -13.89 -0.13
C ALA A 147 0.23 -14.01 -1.34
N VAL A 148 0.42 -12.89 -2.03
CA VAL A 148 1.52 -12.72 -2.97
C VAL A 148 2.82 -12.74 -2.16
N PRO A 149 3.85 -13.50 -2.55
CA PRO A 149 5.10 -13.51 -1.82
C PRO A 149 5.80 -12.14 -1.91
N PRO A 150 6.40 -11.66 -0.81
CA PRO A 150 7.34 -10.54 -0.89
C PRO A 150 8.57 -10.94 -1.73
N ALA A 151 9.32 -9.97 -2.23
CA ALA A 151 10.50 -10.23 -3.06
C ALA A 151 11.71 -9.43 -2.59
N ASP A 152 12.88 -10.06 -2.59
CA ASP A 152 14.14 -9.38 -2.24
C ASP A 152 14.67 -8.55 -3.41
N ARG A 153 14.33 -8.93 -4.66
CA ARG A 153 14.75 -8.27 -5.89
C ARG A 153 13.57 -7.77 -6.69
N LEU A 154 13.76 -6.62 -7.32
CA LEU A 154 12.81 -6.09 -8.29
C LEU A 154 13.13 -6.64 -9.69
N GLU A 155 12.28 -7.52 -10.20
CA GLU A 155 12.35 -8.06 -11.56
C GLU A 155 11.63 -7.19 -12.58
N SER A 156 10.59 -6.47 -12.12
CA SER A 156 9.80 -5.56 -12.95
C SER A 156 10.65 -4.40 -13.48
N ARG A 157 10.47 -4.08 -14.76
CA ARG A 157 11.03 -2.89 -15.43
C ARG A 157 9.96 -1.88 -15.83
N ILE A 158 8.73 -2.11 -15.41
CA ILE A 158 7.60 -1.23 -15.73
C ILE A 158 7.81 0.12 -15.03
N PRO A 159 7.68 1.26 -15.75
CA PRO A 159 7.78 2.58 -15.13
C PRO A 159 6.73 2.79 -14.05
N VAL A 160 7.12 3.44 -12.97
CA VAL A 160 6.26 3.68 -11.81
C VAL A 160 6.05 5.17 -11.61
N VAL A 161 4.80 5.57 -11.45
CA VAL A 161 4.39 6.88 -10.98
C VAL A 161 4.12 6.79 -9.49
N TYR A 162 4.98 7.35 -8.66
CA TYR A 162 4.78 7.38 -7.21
C TYR A 162 3.90 8.57 -6.82
N VAL A 163 2.86 8.30 -6.05
CA VAL A 163 1.97 9.31 -5.46
C VAL A 163 2.20 9.32 -3.95
N ALA A 164 2.97 10.27 -3.49
CA ALA A 164 3.28 10.50 -2.08
C ALA A 164 2.48 11.68 -1.51
N GLY A 165 2.54 11.88 -0.21
CA GLY A 165 1.95 13.05 0.43
C GLY A 165 2.59 13.37 1.75
N THR A 166 2.37 14.59 2.23
CA THR A 166 2.94 15.07 3.49
C THR A 166 2.22 14.55 4.72
N CYS A 167 0.94 14.17 4.59
CA CYS A 167 0.12 13.65 5.70
C CYS A 167 -1.08 12.84 5.19
N MET A 168 -1.84 12.25 6.12
CA MET A 168 -3.16 11.68 5.84
C MET A 168 -4.10 12.77 5.29
N ASN A 169 -5.03 12.37 4.42
CA ASN A 169 -6.03 13.25 3.79
C ASN A 169 -5.44 14.41 2.95
N SER A 170 -4.18 14.33 2.55
CA SER A 170 -3.55 15.32 1.65
C SER A 170 -4.02 15.24 0.19
N GLY A 171 -4.84 14.25 -0.18
CA GLY A 171 -5.37 14.09 -1.55
C GLY A 171 -4.69 13.01 -2.39
N LYS A 172 -3.81 12.18 -1.84
CA LYS A 172 -3.09 11.11 -2.56
C LYS A 172 -4.00 10.18 -3.35
N THR A 173 -5.01 9.61 -2.69
CA THR A 173 -5.94 8.65 -3.33
C THR A 173 -6.70 9.29 -4.49
N VAL A 174 -7.12 10.55 -4.34
CA VAL A 174 -7.75 11.30 -5.44
C VAL A 174 -6.77 11.46 -6.60
N ALA A 175 -5.53 11.86 -6.33
CA ALA A 175 -4.50 12.03 -7.35
C ALA A 175 -4.18 10.70 -8.06
N ALA A 176 -3.98 9.62 -7.31
CA ALA A 176 -3.73 8.29 -7.88
C ALA A 176 -4.90 7.83 -8.77
N THR A 177 -6.14 8.01 -8.30
CA THR A 177 -7.35 7.67 -9.06
C THR A 177 -7.47 8.47 -10.36
N GLU A 178 -7.25 9.80 -10.33
CA GLU A 178 -7.33 10.65 -11.52
C GLU A 178 -6.18 10.39 -12.50
N LEU A 179 -4.98 10.07 -12.00
CA LEU A 179 -3.86 9.63 -12.84
C LEU A 179 -4.18 8.32 -13.55
N VAL A 180 -4.68 7.31 -12.83
CA VAL A 180 -5.11 6.05 -13.44
C VAL A 180 -6.16 6.32 -14.52
N ARG A 181 -7.20 7.12 -14.20
CA ARG A 181 -8.27 7.46 -15.15
C ARG A 181 -7.73 8.16 -16.40
N GLY A 182 -6.90 9.19 -16.23
CA GLY A 182 -6.39 9.98 -17.34
C GLY A 182 -5.40 9.20 -18.22
N LEU A 183 -4.51 8.42 -17.61
CA LEU A 183 -3.55 7.59 -18.34
C LEU A 183 -4.26 6.46 -19.11
N SER A 184 -5.24 5.78 -18.47
CA SER A 184 -6.03 4.71 -19.12
C SER A 184 -6.87 5.25 -20.27
N ARG A 185 -7.57 6.39 -20.10
CA ARG A 185 -8.30 7.05 -21.18
C ARG A 185 -7.38 7.52 -22.32
N GLY A 186 -6.14 7.83 -21.99
CA GLY A 186 -5.10 8.18 -22.95
C GLY A 186 -4.46 6.98 -23.65
N GLY A 187 -5.01 5.77 -23.49
CA GLY A 187 -4.61 4.55 -24.20
C GLY A 187 -3.54 3.70 -23.52
N LEU A 188 -3.04 4.09 -22.33
CA LEU A 188 -2.09 3.27 -21.59
C LEU A 188 -2.80 2.16 -20.79
N ARG A 189 -2.17 1.02 -20.72
CA ARG A 189 -2.56 -0.08 -19.85
C ARG A 189 -1.97 0.17 -18.45
N VAL A 190 -2.79 0.63 -17.52
CA VAL A 190 -2.34 1.07 -16.19
C VAL A 190 -2.60 -0.02 -15.17
N ALA A 191 -1.59 -0.40 -14.38
CA ALA A 191 -1.79 -1.13 -13.13
C ALA A 191 -1.65 -0.17 -11.94
N ALA A 192 -2.19 -0.56 -10.79
CA ALA A 192 -2.18 0.29 -9.60
C ALA A 192 -1.68 -0.46 -8.37
N ALA A 193 -1.08 0.28 -7.43
CA ALA A 193 -0.63 -0.27 -6.16
C ALA A 193 -0.87 0.69 -5.00
N LYS A 194 -1.17 0.14 -3.81
CA LYS A 194 -1.03 0.85 -2.53
C LYS A 194 0.04 0.16 -1.70
N LEU A 195 1.17 0.84 -1.51
CA LEU A 195 2.39 0.22 -0.98
C LEU A 195 2.52 0.32 0.54
N THR A 196 1.92 1.34 1.17
CA THR A 196 2.05 1.60 2.61
C THR A 196 0.75 2.03 3.26
N GLY A 197 0.64 1.85 4.58
CA GLY A 197 -0.49 2.27 5.40
C GLY A 197 -1.07 1.15 6.25
N VAL A 198 -2.35 1.28 6.61
CA VAL A 198 -3.15 0.28 7.30
C VAL A 198 -4.19 -0.31 6.34
N SER A 199 -4.45 -1.62 6.44
CA SER A 199 -5.27 -2.36 5.47
C SER A 199 -6.67 -1.76 5.31
N LEU A 200 -6.99 -1.44 4.06
CA LEU A 200 -8.30 -1.00 3.56
C LEU A 200 -8.31 -1.17 2.03
N MET A 201 -9.40 -1.63 1.45
CA MET A 201 -9.49 -1.91 0.01
C MET A 201 -9.89 -0.70 -0.82
N ARG A 202 -10.65 0.23 -0.26
CA ARG A 202 -11.29 1.33 -1.01
C ARG A 202 -10.34 2.12 -1.92
N ASP A 203 -9.08 2.29 -1.52
CA ASP A 203 -8.11 3.05 -2.32
C ASP A 203 -7.73 2.29 -3.59
N ALA A 204 -7.47 0.98 -3.48
CA ALA A 204 -7.22 0.11 -4.63
C ALA A 204 -8.46 -0.04 -5.52
N LEU A 205 -9.65 -0.18 -4.91
CA LEU A 205 -10.92 -0.26 -5.64
C LEU A 205 -11.20 1.03 -6.44
N SER A 206 -10.93 2.20 -5.86
CA SER A 206 -11.06 3.48 -6.57
C SER A 206 -10.18 3.55 -7.82
N MET A 207 -8.97 2.98 -7.76
CA MET A 207 -8.06 2.90 -8.90
C MET A 207 -8.54 1.87 -9.95
N LEU A 208 -9.13 0.73 -9.52
CA LEU A 208 -9.77 -0.22 -10.43
C LEU A 208 -10.98 0.39 -11.15
N ASP A 209 -11.85 1.09 -10.42
CA ASP A 209 -13.01 1.81 -10.97
C ASP A 209 -12.58 2.93 -11.95
N ALA A 210 -11.37 3.46 -11.79
CA ALA A 210 -10.78 4.45 -12.69
C ALA A 210 -10.18 3.84 -13.97
N GLY A 211 -10.11 2.51 -14.08
CA GLY A 211 -9.65 1.81 -15.28
C GLY A 211 -8.29 1.10 -15.15
N ALA A 212 -7.79 0.91 -13.93
CA ALA A 212 -6.62 0.05 -13.75
C ALA A 212 -6.95 -1.40 -14.11
N VAL A 213 -6.06 -2.06 -14.86
CA VAL A 213 -6.24 -3.47 -15.26
C VAL A 213 -6.04 -4.44 -14.11
N ALA A 214 -5.34 -4.01 -13.07
CA ALA A 214 -5.14 -4.71 -11.81
C ALA A 214 -4.73 -3.70 -10.74
N ALA A 215 -5.11 -3.97 -9.49
CA ALA A 215 -4.63 -3.20 -8.34
C ALA A 215 -4.28 -4.16 -7.20
N LEU A 216 -3.13 -3.94 -6.57
CA LEU A 216 -2.67 -4.69 -5.41
C LEU A 216 -2.32 -3.74 -4.27
N THR A 217 -2.45 -4.25 -3.05
CA THR A 217 -2.07 -3.54 -1.83
C THR A 217 -1.08 -4.36 -1.02
N PHE A 218 -0.41 -3.75 -0.05
CA PHE A 218 0.43 -4.49 0.89
C PHE A 218 -0.33 -5.61 1.65
N ASN A 219 -1.65 -5.50 1.78
CA ASN A 219 -2.45 -6.58 2.37
C ASN A 219 -2.48 -7.82 1.48
N ASP A 220 -2.38 -7.68 0.15
CA ASP A 220 -2.28 -8.82 -0.77
C ASP A 220 -0.95 -9.59 -0.59
N VAL A 221 0.05 -8.98 0.03
CA VAL A 221 1.32 -9.62 0.45
C VAL A 221 1.23 -10.19 1.87
N GLY A 222 0.06 -10.09 2.51
CA GLY A 222 -0.18 -10.62 3.86
C GLY A 222 0.29 -9.70 4.98
N ILE A 223 0.31 -8.40 4.74
CA ILE A 223 0.66 -7.36 5.71
C ILE A 223 -0.62 -6.64 6.15
N ALA A 224 -0.88 -6.62 7.45
CA ALA A 224 -2.06 -5.92 8.02
C ALA A 224 -1.84 -4.41 8.11
N SER A 225 -0.64 -4.01 8.48
CA SER A 225 -0.17 -2.63 8.59
C SER A 225 1.31 -2.60 8.25
N THR A 226 1.73 -1.67 7.40
CA THR A 226 3.14 -1.56 7.02
C THR A 226 3.94 -0.84 8.10
N HIS A 227 5.24 -1.06 8.11
CA HIS A 227 6.21 -0.40 8.97
C HIS A 227 7.60 -0.48 8.32
N PRO A 228 8.59 0.29 8.78
CA PRO A 228 9.97 0.16 8.34
C PRO A 228 10.48 -1.29 8.40
N GLY A 229 11.24 -1.69 7.40
CA GLY A 229 11.81 -3.04 7.29
C GLY A 229 10.96 -4.08 6.53
N VAL A 230 9.65 -3.83 6.31
CA VAL A 230 8.82 -4.75 5.49
C VAL A 230 8.38 -4.17 4.15
N THR A 231 8.42 -2.84 3.99
CA THR A 231 7.83 -2.15 2.85
C THR A 231 8.56 -2.38 1.54
N VAL A 232 9.87 -2.48 1.56
CA VAL A 232 10.69 -2.66 0.34
C VAL A 232 10.41 -4.01 -0.31
N SER A 233 10.51 -5.11 0.43
CA SER A 233 10.24 -6.45 -0.10
C SER A 233 8.78 -6.62 -0.50
N THR A 234 7.86 -5.98 0.22
CA THR A 234 6.43 -5.92 -0.11
C THR A 234 6.21 -5.20 -1.44
N ALA A 235 6.79 -4.02 -1.64
CA ALA A 235 6.66 -3.24 -2.87
C ALA A 235 7.25 -3.98 -4.08
N LYS A 236 8.42 -4.61 -3.92
CA LYS A 236 9.04 -5.45 -4.96
C LYS A 236 8.15 -6.64 -5.34
N GLY A 237 7.58 -7.34 -4.37
CA GLY A 237 6.64 -8.44 -4.62
C GLY A 237 5.39 -7.98 -5.37
N ILE A 238 4.80 -6.83 -4.99
CA ILE A 238 3.66 -6.22 -5.67
C ILE A 238 4.00 -5.89 -7.13
N PHE A 239 5.12 -5.20 -7.37
CA PHE A 239 5.50 -4.78 -8.72
C PHE A 239 5.83 -5.97 -9.62
N ASN A 240 6.53 -6.98 -9.11
CA ASN A 240 6.79 -8.21 -9.86
C ASN A 240 5.48 -8.94 -10.22
N ARG A 241 4.53 -9.00 -9.30
CA ARG A 241 3.21 -9.60 -9.55
C ARG A 241 2.40 -8.81 -10.58
N LEU A 242 2.37 -7.47 -10.47
CA LEU A 242 1.66 -6.60 -11.41
C LEU A 242 2.28 -6.65 -12.82
N ALA A 243 3.59 -6.79 -12.93
CA ALA A 243 4.26 -6.92 -14.24
C ALA A 243 3.72 -8.11 -15.06
N GLY A 244 3.23 -9.17 -14.41
CA GLY A 244 2.56 -10.29 -15.07
C GLY A 244 1.28 -9.91 -15.81
N THR A 245 0.66 -8.77 -15.50
CA THR A 245 -0.49 -8.23 -16.23
C THR A 245 -0.09 -7.41 -17.46
N LYS A 246 1.21 -7.23 -17.69
CA LYS A 246 1.82 -6.48 -18.79
C LYS A 246 1.27 -5.04 -18.90
N PRO A 247 1.35 -4.23 -17.84
CA PRO A 247 0.95 -2.84 -17.91
C PRO A 247 2.05 -2.00 -18.57
N ASP A 248 1.66 -0.85 -19.15
CA ASP A 248 2.60 0.15 -19.65
C ASP A 248 3.18 0.99 -18.50
N VAL A 249 2.43 1.14 -17.41
CA VAL A 249 2.80 1.94 -16.24
C VAL A 249 2.11 1.42 -14.99
N ILE A 250 2.77 1.58 -13.84
CA ILE A 250 2.18 1.34 -12.51
C ILE A 250 2.00 2.68 -11.81
N VAL A 251 0.79 2.98 -11.32
CA VAL A 251 0.54 4.10 -10.39
C VAL A 251 0.56 3.57 -8.97
N ALA A 252 1.51 4.03 -8.16
CA ALA A 252 1.78 3.52 -6.82
C ALA A 252 1.54 4.58 -5.75
N GLU A 253 0.48 4.42 -4.94
CA GLU A 253 0.20 5.28 -3.79
C GLU A 253 1.04 4.87 -2.58
N LEU A 254 1.77 5.85 -2.00
CA LEU A 254 2.45 5.75 -0.73
C LEU A 254 1.51 6.30 0.38
N GLY A 255 0.84 5.40 1.08
CA GLY A 255 -0.13 5.75 2.12
C GLY A 255 0.52 6.40 3.34
N ASP A 256 -0.26 7.25 4.05
CA ASP A 256 0.16 8.15 5.12
C ASP A 256 1.06 9.30 4.63
N GLY A 257 1.89 9.88 5.47
CA GLY A 257 2.82 10.96 5.12
C GLY A 257 4.25 10.44 4.95
N ILE A 258 5.08 11.19 4.23
CA ILE A 258 6.50 10.83 4.02
C ILE A 258 7.22 10.62 5.35
N LEU A 259 6.91 11.44 6.38
CA LEU A 259 7.49 11.35 7.72
C LEU A 259 6.68 10.43 8.66
N GLY A 260 5.68 9.73 8.13
CA GLY A 260 4.90 8.76 8.90
C GLY A 260 5.68 7.47 9.19
N GLU A 261 5.14 6.67 10.12
CA GLU A 261 5.79 5.43 10.60
C GLU A 261 5.48 4.19 9.75
N TYR A 262 4.88 4.38 8.56
CA TYR A 262 4.47 3.25 7.70
C TYR A 262 5.53 2.82 6.67
N GLY A 263 6.79 3.31 6.79
CA GLY A 263 7.91 2.86 5.98
C GLY A 263 7.97 3.45 4.56
N VAL A 264 7.34 4.61 4.32
CA VAL A 264 7.43 5.34 3.04
C VAL A 264 8.88 5.67 2.69
N GLN A 265 9.67 6.09 3.67
CA GLN A 265 11.05 6.49 3.48
C GLN A 265 11.95 5.33 3.03
N ASP A 266 11.67 4.10 3.47
CA ASP A 266 12.45 2.92 3.05
C ASP A 266 12.25 2.67 1.55
N ILE A 267 11.02 2.84 1.05
CA ILE A 267 10.73 2.73 -0.39
C ILE A 267 11.48 3.80 -1.17
N LEU A 268 11.44 5.07 -0.71
CA LEU A 268 12.10 6.18 -1.39
C LEU A 268 13.65 6.12 -1.34
N ARG A 269 14.22 5.32 -0.44
CA ARG A 269 15.67 5.07 -0.35
C ARG A 269 16.13 3.81 -1.09
N ASP A 270 15.22 2.93 -1.51
CA ASP A 270 15.62 1.70 -2.19
C ASP A 270 15.99 1.97 -3.66
N PRO A 271 17.24 1.68 -4.06
CA PRO A 271 17.72 2.03 -5.40
C PRO A 271 17.04 1.23 -6.52
N GLU A 272 16.57 0.01 -6.26
CA GLU A 272 15.86 -0.78 -7.27
C GLU A 272 14.47 -0.22 -7.54
N LEU A 273 13.74 0.17 -6.48
CA LEU A 273 12.43 0.79 -6.59
C LEU A 273 12.52 2.16 -7.26
N MET A 274 13.54 2.98 -6.91
CA MET A 274 13.71 4.30 -7.51
C MET A 274 14.20 4.24 -8.97
N ARG A 275 14.92 3.20 -9.35
CA ARG A 275 15.34 3.00 -10.76
C ARG A 275 14.16 2.92 -11.73
N VAL A 276 13.03 2.38 -11.31
CA VAL A 276 11.80 2.32 -12.11
C VAL A 276 10.87 3.51 -11.88
N GLY A 277 11.23 4.44 -10.99
CA GLY A 277 10.49 5.67 -10.72
C GLY A 277 10.58 6.64 -11.92
N ALA A 278 9.46 6.84 -12.59
CA ALA A 278 9.36 7.72 -13.74
C ALA A 278 8.79 9.09 -13.39
N ALA A 279 7.92 9.16 -12.39
CA ALA A 279 7.33 10.41 -11.93
C ALA A 279 7.02 10.35 -10.42
N TYR A 280 7.10 11.51 -9.77
CA TYR A 280 6.86 11.66 -8.33
C TYR A 280 5.84 12.79 -8.10
N VAL A 281 4.61 12.42 -7.79
CA VAL A 281 3.52 13.35 -7.50
C VAL A 281 3.38 13.53 -6.01
N MET A 282 3.40 14.80 -5.55
CA MET A 282 3.33 15.14 -4.14
C MET A 282 1.99 15.79 -3.78
N ALA A 283 1.23 15.14 -2.90
CA ALA A 283 -0.02 15.69 -2.36
C ALA A 283 0.24 16.41 -1.03
N ALA A 284 -0.15 17.68 -0.93
CA ALA A 284 0.06 18.50 0.25
C ALA A 284 -1.17 19.33 0.62
N PRO A 285 -1.43 19.60 1.92
CA PRO A 285 -2.58 20.36 2.37
C PRO A 285 -2.40 21.88 2.26
N ASP A 286 -1.17 22.37 2.32
CA ASP A 286 -0.86 23.80 2.38
C ASP A 286 0.55 24.12 1.81
N PRO A 287 0.90 25.41 1.59
CA PRO A 287 2.19 25.82 1.04
C PRO A 287 3.41 25.43 1.90
N VAL A 288 3.30 25.43 3.22
CA VAL A 288 4.42 25.04 4.11
C VAL A 288 4.72 23.55 3.97
N ALA A 289 3.68 22.73 3.88
CA ALA A 289 3.81 21.31 3.59
C ALA A 289 4.44 21.06 2.20
N CYS A 290 4.09 21.86 1.19
CA CYS A 290 4.73 21.78 -0.14
C CYS A 290 6.23 22.09 -0.07
N TRP A 291 6.58 23.18 0.60
CA TRP A 291 7.99 23.57 0.80
C TRP A 291 8.76 22.49 1.56
N GLY A 292 8.22 22.01 2.69
CA GLY A 292 8.85 20.96 3.48
C GLY A 292 9.05 19.65 2.69
N ALA A 293 8.04 19.28 1.89
CA ALA A 293 8.16 18.11 1.01
C ALA A 293 9.23 18.28 -0.07
N ALA A 294 9.31 19.47 -0.70
CA ALA A 294 10.31 19.77 -1.71
C ALA A 294 11.74 19.66 -1.14
N GLU A 295 11.96 20.25 0.03
CA GLU A 295 13.26 20.17 0.72
C GLU A 295 13.60 18.72 1.13
N LEU A 296 12.64 17.98 1.65
CA LEU A 296 12.83 16.59 2.06
C LEU A 296 13.16 15.69 0.86
N MET A 297 12.39 15.78 -0.22
CA MET A 297 12.61 15.01 -1.44
C MET A 297 14.00 15.27 -2.03
N ARG A 298 14.40 16.52 -2.07
CA ARG A 298 15.71 16.93 -2.59
C ARG A 298 16.87 16.49 -1.69
N ARG A 299 16.78 16.73 -0.36
CA ARG A 299 17.91 16.55 0.56
C ARG A 299 18.10 15.12 1.01
N GLU A 300 17.00 14.41 1.28
CA GLU A 300 17.05 13.08 1.91
C GLU A 300 16.98 11.94 0.89
N PHE A 301 16.36 12.18 -0.27
CA PHE A 301 16.13 11.12 -1.25
C PHE A 301 16.77 11.40 -2.62
N ASP A 302 17.21 12.64 -2.89
CA ASP A 302 17.71 13.07 -4.21
C ASP A 302 16.71 12.76 -5.34
N LEU A 303 15.41 12.99 -5.07
CA LEU A 303 14.33 12.72 -5.99
C LEU A 303 13.60 14.01 -6.39
N PRO A 304 13.26 14.18 -7.68
CA PRO A 304 12.49 15.33 -8.14
C PRO A 304 11.02 15.21 -7.74
N ILE A 305 10.31 16.33 -7.63
CA ILE A 305 8.85 16.37 -7.63
C ILE A 305 8.38 16.73 -9.03
N THR A 306 7.63 15.82 -9.68
CA THR A 306 7.07 16.04 -11.02
C THR A 306 5.92 17.04 -10.98
N ALA A 307 5.04 16.93 -9.99
CA ALA A 307 3.95 17.86 -9.77
C ALA A 307 3.48 17.82 -8.31
N VAL A 308 2.97 18.95 -7.84
CA VAL A 308 2.29 19.10 -6.55
C VAL A 308 0.77 19.13 -6.79
N THR A 309 0.02 18.49 -5.90
CA THR A 309 -1.44 18.43 -5.90
C THR A 309 -2.01 18.47 -4.47
N GLY A 310 -3.31 18.29 -4.32
CA GLY A 310 -4.01 18.29 -3.03
C GLY A 310 -4.55 19.67 -2.66
N PRO A 311 -5.03 19.86 -1.40
CA PRO A 311 -5.65 21.12 -0.97
C PRO A 311 -4.78 22.37 -1.18
N ALA A 312 -3.44 22.25 -1.13
CA ALA A 312 -2.53 23.36 -1.45
C ALA A 312 -2.75 23.94 -2.85
N THR A 313 -3.38 23.20 -3.76
CA THR A 313 -3.68 23.62 -5.14
C THR A 313 -5.16 23.95 -5.38
N ASP A 314 -6.00 24.04 -4.32
CA ASP A 314 -7.43 24.27 -4.45
C ASP A 314 -7.78 25.68 -4.99
N ASN A 315 -6.87 26.63 -4.84
CA ASN A 315 -7.03 28.00 -5.31
C ASN A 315 -5.74 28.55 -5.94
N GLU A 316 -5.89 29.67 -6.64
CA GLU A 316 -4.81 30.34 -7.37
C GLU A 316 -3.64 30.76 -6.45
N VAL A 317 -3.92 31.21 -5.22
CA VAL A 317 -2.88 31.68 -4.29
C VAL A 317 -1.88 30.57 -3.98
N GLY A 318 -2.38 29.36 -3.68
CA GLY A 318 -1.52 28.21 -3.46
C GLY A 318 -0.78 27.76 -4.71
N GLN A 319 -1.45 27.74 -5.87
CA GLN A 319 -0.82 27.39 -7.15
C GLN A 319 0.29 28.36 -7.53
N VAL A 320 0.05 29.67 -7.40
CA VAL A 320 1.06 30.71 -7.68
C VAL A 320 2.27 30.55 -6.76
N TYR A 321 2.06 30.31 -5.46
CA TYR A 321 3.19 30.09 -4.55
C TYR A 321 4.01 28.86 -4.95
N ILE A 322 3.37 27.74 -5.29
CA ILE A 322 4.05 26.51 -5.68
C ILE A 322 4.83 26.71 -6.98
N THR A 323 4.23 27.37 -7.97
CA THR A 323 4.88 27.58 -9.28
C THR A 323 5.98 28.64 -9.24
N THR A 324 5.75 29.80 -8.63
CA THR A 324 6.71 30.90 -8.63
C THR A 324 7.67 30.84 -7.45
N GLY A 325 7.22 30.42 -6.27
CA GLY A 325 8.03 30.34 -5.06
C GLY A 325 8.87 29.07 -4.95
N LEU A 326 8.34 27.92 -5.40
CA LEU A 326 9.05 26.64 -5.34
C LEU A 326 9.56 26.16 -6.70
N GLY A 327 9.14 26.77 -7.82
CA GLY A 327 9.51 26.31 -9.16
C GLY A 327 8.94 24.96 -9.54
N LEU A 328 7.84 24.51 -8.91
CA LEU A 328 7.22 23.20 -9.12
C LEU A 328 5.90 23.33 -9.90
N ALA A 329 5.58 22.35 -10.73
CA ALA A 329 4.28 22.26 -11.37
C ALA A 329 3.18 22.06 -10.32
N ALA A 330 2.08 22.81 -10.41
CA ALA A 330 0.95 22.79 -9.48
C ALA A 330 -0.35 22.48 -10.22
N HIS A 331 -0.90 21.28 -10.02
CA HIS A 331 -2.12 20.83 -10.68
C HIS A 331 -3.09 20.21 -9.67
N ASN A 332 -4.30 20.74 -9.60
CA ASN A 332 -5.32 20.19 -8.73
C ASN A 332 -5.94 18.93 -9.33
N ALA A 333 -5.80 17.79 -8.68
CA ALA A 333 -6.29 16.52 -9.20
C ALA A 333 -7.81 16.49 -9.46
N ARG A 334 -8.62 17.31 -8.77
CA ARG A 334 -10.08 17.39 -8.97
C ARG A 334 -10.51 18.39 -10.03
N ARG A 335 -9.76 19.50 -10.21
CA ARG A 335 -10.15 20.63 -11.05
C ARG A 335 -9.32 20.74 -12.33
N ASP A 336 -8.09 20.23 -12.27
CA ASP A 336 -7.12 20.24 -13.39
C ASP A 336 -6.42 18.88 -13.50
N ALA A 337 -7.22 17.80 -13.52
CA ALA A 337 -6.70 16.45 -13.72
C ALA A 337 -5.94 16.31 -15.04
N ALA A 338 -6.32 17.06 -16.07
CA ALA A 338 -5.64 17.04 -17.37
C ALA A 338 -4.21 17.57 -17.28
N GLY A 339 -3.99 18.69 -16.57
CA GLY A 339 -2.66 19.23 -16.32
C GLY A 339 -1.79 18.26 -15.51
N LEU A 340 -2.33 17.66 -14.45
CA LEU A 340 -1.62 16.64 -13.66
C LEU A 340 -1.20 15.44 -14.52
N VAL A 341 -2.12 14.91 -15.33
CA VAL A 341 -1.85 13.79 -16.25
C VAL A 341 -0.82 14.19 -17.31
N GLY A 342 -0.91 15.40 -17.83
CA GLY A 342 0.05 15.96 -18.79
C GLY A 342 1.47 15.99 -18.25
N ALA A 343 1.65 16.53 -17.04
CA ALA A 343 2.96 16.55 -16.36
C ALA A 343 3.55 15.16 -16.16
N VAL A 344 2.72 14.20 -15.74
CA VAL A 344 3.14 12.81 -15.56
C VAL A 344 3.48 12.14 -16.90
N ARG A 345 2.72 12.40 -17.97
CA ARG A 345 3.01 11.86 -19.31
C ARG A 345 4.34 12.35 -19.85
N SER A 346 4.65 13.63 -19.69
CA SER A 346 5.96 14.18 -20.08
C SER A 346 7.10 13.47 -19.34
N ALA A 347 6.97 13.30 -18.02
CA ALA A 347 7.97 12.58 -17.22
C ALA A 347 8.12 11.10 -17.63
N LEU A 348 7.03 10.42 -17.98
CA LEU A 348 7.05 9.05 -18.51
C LEU A 348 7.82 8.98 -19.85
N THR A 349 7.59 9.91 -20.75
CA THR A 349 8.30 9.99 -22.05
C THR A 349 9.80 10.18 -21.83
N GLU A 350 10.19 11.16 -21.02
CA GLU A 350 11.59 11.43 -20.67
C GLU A 350 12.28 10.21 -20.02
N TRP A 351 11.56 9.51 -19.14
CA TRP A 351 12.07 8.29 -18.49
C TRP A 351 12.33 7.19 -19.52
N THR A 352 11.40 6.97 -20.46
CA THR A 352 11.53 5.96 -21.52
C THR A 352 12.73 6.27 -22.40
N GLU A 353 12.89 7.50 -22.88
CA GLU A 353 14.00 7.91 -23.73
C GLU A 353 15.37 7.73 -23.04
N ARG A 354 15.44 8.09 -21.75
CA ARG A 354 16.65 7.92 -20.93
C ARG A 354 17.00 6.45 -20.75
N THR A 355 16.02 5.60 -20.49
CA THR A 355 16.21 4.17 -20.25
C THR A 355 16.67 3.47 -21.51
N GLU A 356 16.06 3.76 -22.67
CA GLU A 356 16.48 3.21 -23.97
C GLU A 356 17.92 3.62 -24.32
N THR A 357 18.30 4.86 -24.03
CA THR A 357 19.66 5.35 -24.28
C THR A 357 20.67 4.61 -23.40
N THR A 358 20.37 4.40 -22.14
CA THR A 358 21.22 3.66 -21.20
C THR A 358 21.40 2.20 -21.66
N GLU A 359 20.31 1.50 -22.01
CA GLU A 359 20.38 0.12 -22.50
C GLU A 359 21.19 -0.02 -23.80
N LYS A 360 21.04 0.93 -24.74
CA LYS A 360 21.85 0.96 -25.97
C LYS A 360 23.33 1.13 -25.66
N THR A 361 23.67 1.99 -24.72
CA THR A 361 25.05 2.22 -24.28
C THR A 361 25.65 0.99 -23.60
N GLU A 362 24.92 0.35 -22.69
CA GLU A 362 25.35 -0.88 -22.01
C GLU A 362 25.58 -2.03 -22.99
N ARG A 363 24.67 -2.23 -23.96
CA ARG A 363 24.83 -3.24 -25.02
C ARG A 363 26.08 -2.96 -25.89
N SER A 364 26.33 -1.69 -26.22
CA SER A 364 27.50 -1.29 -27.00
C SER A 364 28.80 -1.60 -26.24
N ILE A 365 28.85 -1.28 -24.93
CA ILE A 365 30.00 -1.58 -24.07
C ILE A 365 30.21 -3.10 -23.96
N ALA A 366 29.14 -3.86 -23.69
CA ALA A 366 29.22 -5.32 -23.59
C ALA A 366 29.74 -5.97 -24.90
N ASN A 367 29.28 -5.49 -26.05
CA ASN A 367 29.77 -5.95 -27.34
C ASN A 367 31.25 -5.61 -27.54
N ALA A 368 31.69 -4.39 -27.20
CA ALA A 368 33.10 -3.98 -27.31
C ALA A 368 33.99 -4.84 -26.39
N LEU A 369 33.56 -5.12 -25.16
CA LEU A 369 34.29 -5.99 -24.22
C LEU A 369 34.39 -7.44 -24.74
N SER A 370 33.31 -7.97 -25.35
CA SER A 370 33.33 -9.30 -25.95
C SER A 370 34.30 -9.40 -27.12
N VAL A 371 34.38 -8.39 -27.98
CA VAL A 371 35.33 -8.31 -29.08
C VAL A 371 36.77 -8.24 -28.57
N LEU A 372 37.03 -7.45 -27.53
CA LEU A 372 38.36 -7.36 -26.89
C LEU A 372 38.79 -8.70 -26.27
N SER A 373 37.85 -9.42 -25.64
CA SER A 373 38.12 -10.75 -25.06
C SER A 373 38.49 -11.77 -26.14
N VAL A 374 37.83 -11.76 -27.29
CA VAL A 374 38.13 -12.63 -28.43
C VAL A 374 39.49 -12.29 -29.03
N LEU A 375 39.81 -10.99 -29.18
CA LEU A 375 41.12 -10.55 -29.71
C LEU A 375 42.27 -10.93 -28.77
N SER A 376 42.08 -10.89 -27.44
CA SER A 376 43.07 -11.32 -26.47
C SER A 376 43.33 -12.82 -26.52
N VAL A 377 42.31 -13.64 -26.74
CA VAL A 377 42.48 -15.10 -26.94
C VAL A 377 43.21 -15.42 -28.26
N VAL A 378 42.88 -14.72 -29.33
CA VAL A 378 43.56 -14.90 -30.62
C VAL A 378 45.04 -14.49 -30.57
N SER A 379 45.38 -13.42 -29.85
CA SER A 379 46.79 -13.00 -29.70
C SER A 379 47.64 -13.99 -28.89
N VAL A 380 47.04 -14.71 -27.93
CA VAL A 380 47.74 -15.78 -27.19
C VAL A 380 47.97 -17.01 -28.05
N PHE A 381 47.06 -17.34 -28.97
CA PHE A 381 47.21 -18.46 -29.93
C PHE A 381 48.21 -18.18 -31.06
N LEU A 382 48.45 -16.93 -31.43
CA LEU A 382 49.44 -16.54 -32.46
C LEU A 382 50.84 -16.34 -31.90
N ALA A 383 51.02 -16.32 -30.58
CA ALA A 383 52.31 -16.17 -29.91
C ALA A 383 52.87 -17.49 -29.33
N SER A 384 52.18 -18.59 -29.52
CA SER A 384 52.59 -19.97 -29.23
C SER A 384 52.89 -20.73 -30.54
#